data_e5b38c92c5281ae932ae620adf28c28e
#
_entry.id   e5b38c92c5281ae932ae620adf28c28e
#
_cell.length_a   1.000
_cell.length_b   1.000
_cell.length_c   1.000
_cell.angle_alpha   90.00
_cell.angle_beta   90.00
_cell.angle_gamma   90.00
#
_symmetry.space_group_name_H-M   'P 1'
#
loop_
_entity.id
_entity.type
_entity.pdbx_description
1 polymer ?
#
loop_
_entity_poly.entity_id
_entity_poly.type
_entity_poly.pdbx_seq_one_letter_code
_entity_poly.pdbx_strand_id
1 'polypeptide(L)'
;LLCAAVAAIALVTLALQRNVAYLYTPSEILADKAGAKVKTGDAVFRLGGMVAADSFQRAAGSMEARFRVTDGDGELEVRYTGILPDLFREKQAVVATGRMDGQVFVAEQVLAKHDETYVPKEVADKMGLAHKKHNVPDPSTAPPSTPEP
;
A
#
# COMPACT_ATOMS: atom_id res chain seq x y z
N LEU A 1 -11.35 -30.53 -30.84
CA LEU A 1 -10.38 -29.45 -31.02
C LEU A 1 -10.94 -28.11 -30.52
N LEU A 2 -12.16 -27.73 -30.90
CA LEU A 2 -12.77 -26.47 -30.51
C LEU A 2 -12.99 -26.38 -28.97
N CYS A 3 -13.50 -27.43 -28.34
CA CYS A 3 -13.70 -27.51 -26.90
C CYS A 3 -12.38 -27.42 -26.10
N ALA A 4 -11.31 -28.02 -26.61
CA ALA A 4 -9.99 -27.94 -25.98
C ALA A 4 -9.42 -26.53 -26.06
N ALA A 5 -9.59 -25.85 -27.19
CA ALA A 5 -9.17 -24.45 -27.34
C ALA A 5 -9.93 -23.50 -26.39
N VAL A 6 -11.25 -23.66 -26.27
CA VAL A 6 -12.08 -22.88 -25.35
C VAL A 6 -11.67 -23.14 -23.90
N ALA A 7 -11.44 -24.40 -23.52
CA ALA A 7 -10.98 -24.74 -22.17
C ALA A 7 -9.59 -24.16 -21.88
N ALA A 8 -8.67 -24.17 -22.83
CA ALA A 8 -7.34 -23.57 -22.67
C ALA A 8 -7.43 -22.04 -22.49
N ILE A 9 -8.24 -21.36 -23.29
CA ILE A 9 -8.46 -19.91 -23.17
C ILE A 9 -9.09 -19.58 -21.82
N ALA A 10 -10.07 -20.35 -21.37
CA ALA A 10 -10.71 -20.16 -20.07
C ALA A 10 -9.72 -20.35 -18.91
N LEU A 11 -8.84 -21.36 -18.98
CA LEU A 11 -7.81 -21.59 -17.98
C LEU A 11 -6.76 -20.47 -17.95
N VAL A 12 -6.34 -19.98 -19.11
CA VAL A 12 -5.38 -18.88 -19.23
C VAL A 12 -6.00 -17.58 -18.69
N THR A 13 -7.25 -17.28 -19.01
CA THR A 13 -7.94 -16.10 -18.50
C THR A 13 -8.13 -16.16 -16.99
N LEU A 14 -8.49 -17.33 -16.45
CA LEU A 14 -8.60 -17.54 -14.99
C LEU A 14 -7.23 -17.40 -14.30
N ALA A 15 -6.16 -17.91 -14.89
CA ALA A 15 -4.81 -17.79 -14.36
C ALA A 15 -4.31 -16.32 -14.36
N LEU A 16 -4.59 -15.59 -15.44
CA LEU A 16 -4.25 -14.17 -15.54
C LEU A 16 -5.04 -13.31 -14.59
N GLN A 17 -6.32 -13.58 -14.37
CA GLN A 17 -7.14 -12.84 -13.40
C GLN A 17 -6.68 -13.02 -11.97
N ARG A 18 -6.08 -14.14 -11.62
CA ARG A 18 -5.52 -14.39 -10.27
C ARG A 18 -4.23 -13.62 -9.99
N ASN A 19 -3.57 -13.15 -11.03
CA ASN A 19 -2.24 -12.52 -10.91
C ASN A 19 -2.27 -10.97 -10.90
N VAL A 20 -3.44 -10.36 -11.07
CA VAL A 20 -3.59 -8.91 -11.04
C VAL A 20 -3.93 -8.47 -9.62
N ALA A 21 -2.90 -8.16 -8.84
CA ALA A 21 -3.09 -7.52 -7.55
C ALA A 21 -3.34 -6.02 -7.75
N TYR A 22 -4.56 -5.58 -7.54
CA TYR A 22 -4.92 -4.15 -7.59
C TYR A 22 -4.24 -3.37 -6.47
N LEU A 23 -3.92 -2.11 -6.73
CA LEU A 23 -3.37 -1.18 -5.74
C LEU A 23 -4.50 -0.36 -5.12
N TYR A 24 -4.63 -0.44 -3.79
CA TYR A 24 -5.55 0.35 -3.00
C TYR A 24 -4.83 1.18 -1.96
N THR A 25 -5.46 2.25 -1.51
CA THR A 25 -5.01 3.05 -0.38
C THR A 25 -5.81 2.72 0.87
N PRO A 26 -5.32 3.05 2.08
CA PRO A 26 -6.04 2.80 3.31
C PRO A 26 -7.46 3.37 3.33
N SER A 27 -7.65 4.60 2.86
CA SER A 27 -8.97 5.23 2.81
C SER A 27 -9.95 4.51 1.87
N GLU A 28 -9.48 3.96 0.76
CA GLU A 28 -10.31 3.18 -0.17
C GLU A 28 -10.78 1.86 0.45
N ILE A 29 -9.93 1.21 1.23
CA ILE A 29 -10.29 0.00 1.97
C ILE A 29 -11.33 0.31 3.04
N LEU A 30 -11.12 1.37 3.83
CA LEU A 30 -12.03 1.80 4.88
C LEU A 30 -13.38 2.30 4.34
N ALA A 31 -13.38 2.88 3.14
CA ALA A 31 -14.60 3.35 2.47
C ALA A 31 -15.33 2.25 1.67
N ASP A 32 -14.94 0.98 1.81
CA ASP A 32 -15.50 -0.18 1.09
C ASP A 32 -15.44 -0.08 -0.45
N LYS A 33 -14.54 0.74 -0.99
CA LYS A 33 -14.38 0.92 -2.45
C LYS A 33 -13.67 -0.24 -3.13
N ALA A 34 -12.97 -1.07 -2.36
CA ALA A 34 -12.18 -2.18 -2.88
C ALA A 34 -13.00 -3.46 -3.14
N GLY A 35 -14.27 -3.48 -2.74
CA GLY A 35 -15.19 -4.60 -2.94
C GLY A 35 -15.13 -5.68 -1.85
N ALA A 36 -16.16 -6.51 -1.84
CA ALA A 36 -16.39 -7.49 -0.78
C ALA A 36 -15.25 -8.50 -0.59
N LYS A 37 -14.67 -9.02 -1.67
CA LYS A 37 -13.58 -10.00 -1.60
C LYS A 37 -12.31 -9.47 -0.93
N VAL A 38 -12.04 -8.19 -1.08
CA VAL A 38 -10.93 -7.53 -0.39
C VAL A 38 -11.21 -7.43 1.10
N LYS A 39 -12.42 -7.03 1.45
CA LYS A 39 -12.85 -6.88 2.85
C LYS A 39 -12.90 -8.20 3.62
N THR A 40 -13.35 -9.27 2.98
CA THR A 40 -13.41 -10.61 3.58
C THR A 40 -12.06 -11.33 3.66
N GLY A 41 -11.01 -10.79 3.03
CA GLY A 41 -9.70 -11.42 3.00
C GLY A 41 -9.54 -12.49 1.91
N ASP A 42 -10.55 -12.65 1.03
CA ASP A 42 -10.51 -13.65 -0.04
C ASP A 42 -9.64 -13.23 -1.23
N ALA A 43 -9.29 -11.96 -1.32
CA ALA A 43 -8.47 -11.44 -2.38
C ALA A 43 -7.12 -10.90 -1.87
N VAL A 44 -6.06 -11.22 -2.60
CA VAL A 44 -4.74 -10.60 -2.43
C VAL A 44 -4.73 -9.28 -3.20
N PHE A 45 -4.24 -8.22 -2.57
CA PHE A 45 -4.10 -6.92 -3.19
C PHE A 45 -2.83 -6.19 -2.70
N ARG A 46 -2.52 -5.08 -3.32
CA ARG A 46 -1.41 -4.20 -2.90
C ARG A 46 -1.98 -3.01 -2.15
N LEU A 47 -1.42 -2.76 -0.97
CA LEU A 47 -1.71 -1.59 -0.16
C LEU A 47 -0.58 -0.58 -0.32
N GLY A 48 -0.88 0.60 -0.85
CA GLY A 48 0.09 1.68 -1.03
C GLY A 48 -0.20 2.86 -0.12
N GLY A 49 0.85 3.45 0.42
CA GLY A 49 0.76 4.63 1.26
C GLY A 49 2.10 4.96 1.90
N MET A 50 2.05 5.71 2.97
CA MET A 50 3.23 6.04 3.78
C MET A 50 3.15 5.36 5.14
N VAL A 51 4.28 4.93 5.67
CA VAL A 51 4.35 4.44 7.05
C VAL A 51 4.13 5.61 8.00
N ALA A 52 3.10 5.50 8.84
CA ALA A 52 2.77 6.54 9.80
C ALA A 52 3.88 6.70 10.85
N ALA A 53 4.10 7.95 11.29
CA ALA A 53 5.06 8.23 12.35
C ALA A 53 4.66 7.55 13.66
N ASP A 54 5.66 7.10 14.42
CA ASP A 54 5.49 6.47 15.74
C ASP A 54 4.57 5.23 15.73
N SER A 55 4.48 4.56 14.57
CA SER A 55 3.61 3.38 14.41
C SER A 55 4.35 2.06 14.36
N PHE A 56 5.65 2.08 14.10
CA PHE A 56 6.42 0.85 13.96
C PHE A 56 6.68 0.19 15.31
N GLN A 57 6.33 -1.11 15.39
CA GLN A 57 6.55 -1.94 16.58
C GLN A 57 7.07 -3.31 16.17
N ARG A 58 8.08 -3.78 16.89
CA ARG A 58 8.57 -5.14 16.80
C ARG A 58 8.97 -5.62 18.18
N ALA A 59 8.42 -6.73 18.63
CA ALA A 59 8.83 -7.35 19.87
C ALA A 59 10.25 -7.94 19.75
N ALA A 60 11.05 -7.81 20.81
CA ALA A 60 12.39 -8.38 20.85
C ALA A 60 12.35 -9.89 20.59
N GLY A 61 13.19 -10.37 19.67
CA GLY A 61 13.24 -11.76 19.26
C GLY A 61 12.10 -12.23 18.35
N SER A 62 11.19 -11.35 17.96
CA SER A 62 10.10 -11.64 17.03
C SER A 62 10.43 -11.22 15.61
N MET A 63 10.02 -12.03 14.62
CA MET A 63 10.04 -11.69 13.21
C MET A 63 8.80 -10.87 12.79
N GLU A 64 7.79 -10.79 13.67
CA GLU A 64 6.58 -10.03 13.42
C GLU A 64 6.82 -8.52 13.63
N ALA A 65 6.53 -7.75 12.61
CA ALA A 65 6.51 -6.28 12.66
C ALA A 65 5.08 -5.79 12.49
N ARG A 66 4.72 -4.74 13.20
CA ARG A 66 3.45 -4.04 13.08
C ARG A 66 3.73 -2.56 12.83
N PHE A 67 2.97 -1.98 11.92
CA PHE A 67 3.04 -0.56 11.61
C PHE A 67 1.73 -0.12 10.96
N ARG A 68 1.50 1.18 10.89
CA ARG A 68 0.33 1.72 10.21
C ARG A 68 0.75 2.35 8.89
N VAL A 69 -0.07 2.12 7.87
CA VAL A 69 0.06 2.76 6.56
C VAL A 69 -1.07 3.77 6.42
N THR A 70 -0.73 4.98 6.01
CA THR A 70 -1.67 6.08 5.82
C THR A 70 -1.56 6.67 4.42
N ASP A 71 -2.67 7.19 3.91
CA ASP A 71 -2.74 8.01 2.69
C ASP A 71 -3.12 9.47 3.00
N GLY A 72 -3.14 9.85 4.28
CA GLY A 72 -3.56 11.15 4.77
C GLY A 72 -5.03 11.24 5.17
N ASP A 73 -5.91 10.42 4.58
CA ASP A 73 -7.35 10.37 4.89
C ASP A 73 -7.73 9.18 5.77
N GLY A 74 -6.95 8.12 5.73
CA GLY A 74 -7.18 6.92 6.53
C GLY A 74 -5.89 6.24 6.93
N GLU A 75 -5.98 5.40 7.94
CA GLU A 75 -4.87 4.57 8.41
C GLU A 75 -5.32 3.12 8.49
N LEU A 76 -4.44 2.21 8.11
CA LEU A 76 -4.65 0.78 8.20
C LEU A 76 -3.46 0.11 8.90
N GLU A 77 -3.74 -0.70 9.90
CA GLU A 77 -2.71 -1.49 10.58
C GLU A 77 -2.21 -2.59 9.64
N VAL A 78 -0.90 -2.71 9.54
CA VAL A 78 -0.21 -3.74 8.75
C VAL A 78 0.58 -4.63 9.68
N ARG A 79 0.43 -5.93 9.52
CA ARG A 79 1.22 -6.97 10.19
C ARG A 79 2.04 -7.72 9.14
N TYR A 80 3.33 -7.79 9.38
CA TYR A 80 4.27 -8.48 8.50
C TYR A 80 5.21 -9.36 9.31
N THR A 81 5.33 -10.62 8.92
CA THR A 81 6.29 -11.56 9.52
C THR A 81 7.40 -11.84 8.54
N GLY A 82 8.60 -11.41 8.86
CA GLY A 82 9.76 -11.57 8.00
C GLY A 82 10.78 -10.44 8.15
N ILE A 83 11.71 -10.42 7.21
CA ILE A 83 12.76 -9.39 7.14
C ILE A 83 12.23 -8.20 6.32
N LEU A 84 12.16 -7.04 6.97
CA LEU A 84 11.81 -5.80 6.28
C LEU A 84 12.95 -5.34 5.37
N PRO A 85 12.66 -4.63 4.26
CA PRO A 85 13.68 -4.02 3.42
C PRO A 85 14.58 -3.07 4.22
N ASP A 86 15.85 -2.96 3.85
CA ASP A 86 16.82 -2.07 4.52
C ASP A 86 16.40 -0.60 4.51
N LEU A 87 15.61 -0.21 3.51
CA LEU A 87 15.10 1.15 3.32
C LEU A 87 13.78 1.42 4.03
N PHE A 88 13.21 0.42 4.70
CA PHE A 88 11.96 0.58 5.43
C PHE A 88 12.16 1.54 6.62
N ARG A 89 11.40 2.62 6.63
CA ARG A 89 11.38 3.63 7.70
C ARG A 89 10.00 4.23 7.84
N GLU A 90 9.72 4.78 9.00
CA GLU A 90 8.54 5.62 9.21
C GLU A 90 8.60 6.87 8.31
N LYS A 91 7.44 7.37 7.91
CA LYS A 91 7.26 8.50 6.98
C LYS A 91 7.78 8.24 5.56
N GLN A 92 8.00 6.99 5.21
CA GLN A 92 8.44 6.59 3.88
C GLN A 92 7.33 5.87 3.13
N ALA A 93 7.31 6.04 1.80
CA ALA A 93 6.36 5.36 0.93
C ALA A 93 6.65 3.85 0.89
N VAL A 94 5.60 3.06 1.03
CA VAL A 94 5.65 1.61 0.97
C VAL A 94 4.52 1.07 0.10
N VAL A 95 4.76 -0.09 -0.48
CA VAL A 95 3.74 -0.93 -1.10
C VAL A 95 3.83 -2.32 -0.47
N ALA A 96 2.76 -2.73 0.18
CA ALA A 96 2.66 -4.05 0.78
C ALA A 96 1.68 -4.92 -0.02
N THR A 97 2.02 -6.17 -0.26
CA THR A 97 1.16 -7.15 -0.91
C THR A 97 0.66 -8.13 0.14
N GLY A 98 -0.63 -8.39 0.16
CA GLY A 98 -1.25 -9.29 1.14
C GLY A 98 -2.77 -9.25 1.07
N ARG A 99 -3.41 -9.54 2.19
CA ARG A 99 -4.86 -9.61 2.33
C ARG A 99 -5.35 -9.07 3.67
N MET A 100 -6.62 -8.76 3.75
CA MET A 100 -7.24 -8.41 5.03
C MET A 100 -7.45 -9.63 5.91
N ASP A 101 -7.24 -9.43 7.20
CA ASP A 101 -7.65 -10.35 8.27
C ASP A 101 -8.42 -9.50 9.31
N GLY A 102 -9.73 -9.48 9.18
CA GLY A 102 -10.56 -8.54 9.92
C GLY A 102 -10.24 -7.08 9.56
N GLN A 103 -9.75 -6.32 10.49
CA GLN A 103 -9.37 -4.91 10.31
C GLN A 103 -7.85 -4.69 10.12
N VAL A 104 -7.08 -5.76 10.10
CA VAL A 104 -5.63 -5.73 9.95
C VAL A 104 -5.24 -6.24 8.57
N PHE A 105 -4.34 -5.55 7.90
CA PHE A 105 -3.75 -6.03 6.66
C PHE A 105 -2.55 -6.94 6.96
N VAL A 106 -2.65 -8.20 6.57
CA VAL A 106 -1.56 -9.17 6.70
C VAL A 106 -0.74 -9.16 5.43
N ALA A 107 0.45 -8.58 5.52
CA ALA A 107 1.37 -8.49 4.39
C ALA A 107 2.17 -9.78 4.22
N GLU A 108 2.26 -10.23 2.99
CA GLU A 108 3.15 -11.32 2.54
C GLU A 108 4.47 -10.75 2.01
N GLN A 109 4.44 -9.51 1.50
CA GLN A 109 5.61 -8.81 0.99
C GLN A 109 5.48 -7.31 1.28
N VAL A 110 6.59 -6.69 1.64
CA VAL A 110 6.69 -5.24 1.84
C VAL A 110 7.84 -4.69 1.01
N LEU A 111 7.55 -3.67 0.21
CA LEU A 111 8.52 -2.95 -0.60
C LEU A 111 8.58 -1.51 -0.12
N ALA A 112 9.76 -1.03 0.25
CA ALA A 112 10.03 0.36 0.52
C ALA A 112 10.70 1.01 -0.69
N LYS A 113 10.34 2.25 -1.00
CA LYS A 113 10.91 2.95 -2.16
C LYS A 113 12.24 3.62 -1.79
N HIS A 114 13.17 3.57 -2.73
CA HIS A 114 14.54 4.03 -2.59
C HIS A 114 14.67 5.56 -2.47
N ASP A 115 13.70 6.28 -3.00
CA ASP A 115 13.74 7.72 -3.10
C ASP A 115 12.53 8.28 -2.34
N GLU A 116 12.78 9.13 -1.37
CA GLU A 116 11.73 9.83 -0.61
C GLU A 116 10.83 10.69 -1.51
N THR A 117 11.31 11.03 -2.70
CA THR A 117 10.57 11.77 -3.71
C THR A 117 9.82 10.88 -4.69
N TYR A 118 10.11 9.57 -4.74
CA TYR A 118 9.43 8.66 -5.66
C TYR A 118 8.20 8.03 -5.04
N VAL A 119 7.07 8.66 -5.26
CA VAL A 119 5.76 8.05 -5.02
C VAL A 119 5.28 7.47 -6.35
N PRO A 120 4.84 6.20 -6.43
CA PRO A 120 4.21 5.68 -7.63
C PRO A 120 3.10 6.63 -8.10
N LYS A 121 3.01 6.86 -9.41
CA LYS A 121 2.11 7.87 -9.97
C LYS A 121 0.66 7.73 -9.48
N GLU A 122 0.18 6.50 -9.37
CA GLU A 122 -1.17 6.19 -8.87
C GLU A 122 -1.37 6.59 -7.40
N VAL A 123 -0.33 6.42 -6.57
CA VAL A 123 -0.37 6.83 -5.16
C VAL A 123 -0.17 8.34 -5.02
N ALA A 124 0.71 8.93 -5.84
CA ALA A 124 0.94 10.38 -5.87
C ALA A 124 -0.33 11.14 -6.25
N ASP A 125 -1.06 10.69 -7.28
CA ASP A 125 -2.32 11.30 -7.71
C ASP A 125 -3.38 11.24 -6.59
N LYS A 126 -3.47 10.13 -5.88
CA LYS A 126 -4.40 9.95 -4.76
C LYS A 126 -4.01 10.80 -3.55
N MET A 127 -2.72 10.89 -3.23
CA MET A 127 -2.22 11.74 -2.15
C MET A 127 -2.35 13.23 -2.50
N GLY A 128 -2.15 13.61 -3.76
CA GLY A 128 -2.38 14.97 -4.25
C GLY A 128 -3.82 15.42 -4.08
N LEU A 129 -4.78 14.53 -4.28
CA LEU A 129 -6.20 14.80 -4.01
C LEU A 129 -6.49 14.99 -2.52
N ALA A 130 -5.85 14.20 -1.64
CA ALA A 130 -5.96 14.35 -0.19
C ALA A 130 -5.36 15.69 0.28
N HIS A 131 -4.19 16.09 -0.24
CA HIS A 131 -3.57 17.37 0.07
C HIS A 131 -4.44 18.57 -0.33
N LYS A 132 -5.06 18.51 -1.53
CA LYS A 132 -6.00 19.55 -1.97
C LYS A 132 -7.23 19.64 -1.06
N LYS A 133 -7.75 18.51 -0.62
CA LYS A 133 -8.92 18.44 0.24
C LYS A 133 -8.66 19.04 1.63
N HIS A 134 -7.45 18.86 2.16
CA HIS A 134 -7.08 19.33 3.51
C HIS A 134 -6.27 20.64 3.51
N ASN A 135 -6.10 21.27 2.36
CA ASN A 135 -5.36 22.53 2.21
C ASN A 135 -3.94 22.48 2.82
N VAL A 136 -3.30 21.32 2.74
CA VAL A 136 -1.91 21.15 3.16
C VAL A 136 -1.00 21.71 2.06
N PRO A 137 -0.04 22.60 2.38
CA PRO A 137 0.90 23.12 1.37
C PRO A 137 1.72 21.99 0.76
N ASP A 138 1.79 21.98 -0.56
CA ASP A 138 2.66 21.05 -1.30
C ASP A 138 4.12 21.38 -0.98
N PRO A 139 4.90 20.42 -0.46
CA PRO A 139 6.30 20.65 -0.16
C PRO A 139 7.15 21.03 -1.38
N SER A 140 6.65 20.78 -2.61
CA SER A 140 7.32 21.19 -3.85
C SER A 140 7.19 22.69 -4.15
N THR A 141 6.27 23.39 -3.48
CA THR A 141 6.03 24.83 -3.65
C THR A 141 6.71 25.71 -2.60
N ALA A 142 7.45 25.10 -1.68
CA ALA A 142 8.23 25.86 -0.71
C ALA A 142 9.31 26.66 -1.44
N PRO A 143 9.41 27.99 -1.22
CA PRO A 143 10.48 28.79 -1.80
C PRO A 143 11.83 28.28 -1.28
N PRO A 144 12.88 28.29 -2.12
CA PRO A 144 14.21 27.87 -1.68
C PRO A 144 14.64 28.73 -0.50
N SER A 145 15.02 28.07 0.60
CA SER A 145 15.59 28.75 1.75
C SER A 145 16.82 29.51 1.30
N THR A 146 16.74 30.82 1.32
CA THR A 146 17.88 31.70 1.08
C THR A 146 18.90 31.48 2.18
N PRO A 147 20.15 31.12 1.88
CA PRO A 147 21.17 31.10 2.93
C PRO A 147 21.36 32.53 3.42
N GLU A 148 21.10 32.76 4.68
CA GLU A 148 21.47 34.03 5.32
C GLU A 148 23.01 34.17 5.34
N PRO A 149 23.50 35.40 5.14
CA PRO A 149 24.94 35.69 5.12
C PRO A 149 25.60 35.53 6.49
#